data_62d7cbda8d2359614f27b313bcbed1d3
#
_entry.id   62d7cbda8d2359614f27b313bcbed1d3
#
_cell.length_a   1.000
_cell.length_b   1.000
_cell.length_c   1.000
_cell.angle_alpha   90.00
_cell.angle_beta   90.00
_cell.angle_gamma   90.00
#
_symmetry.space_group_name_H-M   'P 1'
#
loop_
_entity.id
_entity.type
_entity.pdbx_description
1 polymer ?
#
loop_
_entity_poly.entity_id
_entity_poly.type
_entity_poly.pdbx_seq_one_letter_code
_entity_poly.pdbx_strand_id
1 'polypeptide(L)'
;MDRRVDLDHYELFIDGKHVAPSSGEYSIDLNPATEEPIAEVAQGGKAEVDLAVSAARAALKVWSGMRAAERGRILQRAASLLEQHQEELIELESLDAGKPLAGVRRQDMAAVIDTVRYYAGWCDKITGQVVPARPDALTYTVREPVGVVAAIVPWNFPLMIGMWKIAPALACGCTLVVKPAELTPLSMLRVAELFLEAGLPPGVLNVVCGKGSVVGEALVQHPDVDKITFTGSPRVGRGIMQGAAGNFKKVTLELGGKSANVIFADANLDRAARSAASGIFFNAGQVCSAGSRVLVQRPVYDEVVQRLAERARTIRVGDPSEPGTTMGPVISAGQMKSVLDYIEIGKKEGASAVTGGARLGDVGYFIEPTVFANVAHEMRISQEEIFGPVLAVIPFDDEADALRIANGTAYSLAAGVWSADIGRVHRMAAGLKAGTVWLNTYGYTDVRLPWGGSGESGVGREHGESAIENFTEPKTVWLALDQ
;
A
#
# COMPACT_ATOMS: atom_id res chain seq x y z
N MET A 1 -16.95 -27.63 27.65
CA MET A 1 -16.37 -28.49 26.60
C MET A 1 -15.76 -27.57 25.59
N ASP A 2 -14.46 -27.33 25.72
CA ASP A 2 -13.71 -26.57 24.71
C ASP A 2 -13.76 -27.33 23.39
N ARG A 3 -14.56 -26.84 22.44
CA ARG A 3 -14.38 -27.20 21.04
C ARG A 3 -13.09 -26.51 20.60
N ARG A 4 -11.95 -27.23 20.58
CA ARG A 4 -10.81 -26.81 19.80
C ARG A 4 -11.31 -26.76 18.35
N VAL A 5 -11.47 -25.57 17.81
CA VAL A 5 -11.63 -25.37 16.38
C VAL A 5 -10.30 -25.86 15.79
N ASP A 6 -10.36 -26.82 14.88
CA ASP A 6 -9.17 -27.27 14.14
C ASP A 6 -8.86 -26.15 13.14
N LEU A 7 -7.88 -25.31 13.50
CA LEU A 7 -7.48 -24.16 12.69
C LEU A 7 -6.49 -24.60 11.61
N ASP A 8 -6.59 -24.01 10.43
CA ASP A 8 -5.60 -24.21 9.39
C ASP A 8 -4.24 -23.67 9.84
N HIS A 9 -3.19 -24.47 9.64
CA HIS A 9 -1.82 -24.09 9.94
C HIS A 9 -1.11 -23.55 8.70
N TYR A 10 -0.62 -22.31 8.81
CA TYR A 10 0.14 -21.66 7.76
C TYR A 10 1.62 -21.58 8.16
N GLU A 11 2.45 -22.28 7.40
CA GLU A 11 3.90 -22.30 7.55
C GLU A 11 4.56 -21.13 6.79
N LEU A 12 5.83 -20.85 7.10
CA LEU A 12 6.66 -19.95 6.29
C LEU A 12 6.88 -20.57 4.91
N PHE A 13 7.11 -19.75 3.89
CA PHE A 13 7.41 -20.25 2.55
C PHE A 13 8.83 -19.84 2.16
N ILE A 14 9.78 -20.80 2.18
CA ILE A 14 11.20 -20.57 1.96
C ILE A 14 11.75 -21.61 0.99
N ASP A 15 12.50 -21.18 -0.03
CA ASP A 15 13.10 -22.05 -1.05
C ASP A 15 12.10 -23.01 -1.72
N GLY A 16 10.88 -22.50 -1.98
CA GLY A 16 9.80 -23.28 -2.59
C GLY A 16 9.17 -24.34 -1.68
N LYS A 17 9.35 -24.25 -0.36
CA LYS A 17 8.85 -25.21 0.63
C LYS A 17 8.17 -24.51 1.79
N HIS A 18 7.22 -25.23 2.41
CA HIS A 18 6.68 -24.87 3.71
C HIS A 18 7.71 -25.20 4.79
N VAL A 19 7.95 -24.24 5.68
CA VAL A 19 9.00 -24.32 6.72
C VAL A 19 8.38 -23.92 8.05
N ALA A 20 8.40 -24.86 9.02
CA ALA A 20 8.02 -24.57 10.39
C ALA A 20 9.00 -23.60 11.05
N PRO A 21 8.56 -22.72 11.97
CA PRO A 21 9.45 -21.83 12.68
C PRO A 21 10.34 -22.63 13.65
N SER A 22 11.64 -22.35 13.67
CA SER A 22 12.59 -23.06 14.56
C SER A 22 12.28 -22.88 16.05
N SER A 23 11.58 -21.81 16.39
CA SER A 23 11.07 -21.56 17.74
C SER A 23 9.86 -22.44 18.12
N GLY A 24 9.14 -22.98 17.13
CA GLY A 24 7.83 -23.60 17.32
C GLY A 24 6.72 -22.60 17.66
N GLU A 25 6.95 -21.30 17.50
CA GLU A 25 5.95 -20.27 17.81
C GLU A 25 5.00 -20.04 16.64
N TYR A 26 3.71 -20.00 16.97
CA TYR A 26 2.62 -19.61 16.05
C TYR A 26 1.81 -18.50 16.68
N SER A 27 1.24 -17.63 15.86
CA SER A 27 0.26 -16.63 16.30
C SER A 27 -1.11 -16.96 15.74
N ILE A 28 -2.13 -16.64 16.53
CA ILE A 28 -3.51 -16.71 16.07
C ILE A 28 -3.82 -15.50 15.21
N ASP A 29 -4.33 -15.75 14.02
CA ASP A 29 -4.93 -14.74 13.17
C ASP A 29 -6.43 -14.65 13.42
N LEU A 30 -7.00 -13.44 13.40
CA LEU A 30 -8.38 -13.18 13.80
C LEU A 30 -9.16 -12.52 12.66
N ASN A 31 -10.39 -12.99 12.45
CA ASN A 31 -11.35 -12.27 11.62
C ASN A 31 -11.75 -10.94 12.30
N PRO A 32 -11.47 -9.77 11.74
CA PRO A 32 -11.78 -8.49 12.36
C PRO A 32 -13.29 -8.19 12.45
N ALA A 33 -14.14 -8.93 11.73
CA ALA A 33 -15.59 -8.78 11.78
C ALA A 33 -16.24 -9.59 12.92
N THR A 34 -15.66 -10.72 13.31
CA THR A 34 -16.22 -11.63 14.34
C THR A 34 -15.35 -11.75 15.57
N GLU A 35 -14.10 -11.30 15.52
CA GLU A 35 -13.06 -11.48 16.55
C GLU A 35 -12.71 -12.96 16.80
N GLU A 36 -13.14 -13.87 15.91
CA GLU A 36 -12.89 -15.30 16.02
C GLU A 36 -11.56 -15.68 15.37
N PRO A 37 -10.85 -16.70 15.89
CA PRO A 37 -9.69 -17.29 15.26
C PRO A 37 -10.00 -17.84 13.86
N ILE A 38 -9.11 -17.56 12.88
CA ILE A 38 -9.23 -18.07 11.50
C ILE A 38 -8.07 -18.99 11.10
N ALA A 39 -6.87 -18.73 11.67
CA ALA A 39 -5.68 -19.52 11.35
C ALA A 39 -4.63 -19.46 12.47
N GLU A 40 -3.72 -20.44 12.46
CA GLU A 40 -2.44 -20.40 13.18
C GLU A 40 -1.31 -20.15 12.18
N VAL A 41 -0.55 -19.07 12.38
CA VAL A 41 0.49 -18.63 11.45
C VAL A 41 1.86 -18.70 12.10
N ALA A 42 2.80 -19.37 11.43
CA ALA A 42 4.18 -19.52 11.84
C ALA A 42 4.85 -18.16 12.10
N GLN A 43 5.56 -18.05 13.22
CA GLN A 43 6.30 -16.86 13.62
C GLN A 43 7.80 -17.07 13.41
N GLY A 44 8.29 -16.58 12.25
CA GLY A 44 9.72 -16.59 11.95
C GLY A 44 10.52 -15.68 12.87
N GLY A 45 11.78 -16.03 13.04
CA GLY A 45 12.79 -15.26 13.75
C GLY A 45 13.98 -14.91 12.83
N LYS A 46 15.10 -14.54 13.47
CA LYS A 46 16.35 -14.23 12.72
C LYS A 46 16.84 -15.43 11.91
N ALA A 47 16.72 -16.65 12.42
CA ALA A 47 17.19 -17.87 11.74
C ALA A 47 16.43 -18.08 10.41
N GLU A 48 15.13 -17.88 10.38
CA GLU A 48 14.32 -18.02 9.17
C GLU A 48 14.58 -16.88 8.18
N VAL A 49 14.87 -15.66 8.67
CA VAL A 49 15.35 -14.57 7.83
C VAL A 49 16.68 -14.91 7.17
N ASP A 50 17.66 -15.41 7.95
CA ASP A 50 18.98 -15.82 7.44
C ASP A 50 18.82 -16.93 6.38
N LEU A 51 17.93 -17.91 6.62
CA LEU A 51 17.60 -18.99 5.68
C LEU A 51 16.99 -18.45 4.37
N ALA A 52 15.97 -17.59 4.49
CA ALA A 52 15.28 -17.01 3.33
C ALA A 52 16.18 -16.09 2.49
N VAL A 53 17.02 -15.27 3.13
CA VAL A 53 17.98 -14.41 2.43
C VAL A 53 19.07 -15.25 1.75
N SER A 54 19.54 -16.33 2.38
CA SER A 54 20.49 -17.27 1.78
C SER A 54 19.90 -17.95 0.55
N ALA A 55 18.65 -18.42 0.62
CA ALA A 55 17.92 -18.99 -0.53
C ALA A 55 17.76 -17.96 -1.65
N ALA A 56 17.37 -16.74 -1.32
CA ALA A 56 17.24 -15.64 -2.30
C ALA A 56 18.58 -15.32 -2.97
N ARG A 57 19.67 -15.26 -2.20
CA ARG A 57 21.03 -15.00 -2.73
C ARG A 57 21.51 -16.12 -3.64
N ALA A 58 21.24 -17.38 -3.30
CA ALA A 58 21.57 -18.52 -4.15
C ALA A 58 20.79 -18.54 -5.47
N ALA A 59 19.49 -18.22 -5.41
CA ALA A 59 18.61 -18.18 -6.59
C ALA A 59 18.88 -16.97 -7.51
N LEU A 60 19.49 -15.90 -7.00
CA LEU A 60 19.68 -14.63 -7.73
C LEU A 60 20.42 -14.84 -9.07
N LYS A 61 21.49 -15.61 -9.08
CA LYS A 61 22.29 -15.86 -10.30
C LYS A 61 21.46 -16.57 -11.38
N VAL A 62 20.63 -17.52 -10.99
CA VAL A 62 19.76 -18.28 -11.92
C VAL A 62 18.68 -17.36 -12.49
N TRP A 63 17.99 -16.60 -11.62
CA TRP A 63 16.89 -15.74 -12.03
C TRP A 63 17.36 -14.52 -12.85
N SER A 64 18.40 -13.81 -12.40
CA SER A 64 18.94 -12.65 -13.12
C SER A 64 19.60 -13.04 -14.45
N GLY A 65 20.20 -14.23 -14.51
CA GLY A 65 20.82 -14.78 -15.72
C GLY A 65 19.82 -15.40 -16.71
N MET A 66 18.57 -15.61 -16.32
CA MET A 66 17.52 -16.12 -17.21
C MET A 66 17.18 -15.09 -18.28
N ARG A 67 16.92 -15.56 -19.52
CA ARG A 67 16.54 -14.66 -20.60
C ARG A 67 15.28 -13.87 -20.23
N ALA A 68 15.28 -12.58 -20.50
CA ALA A 68 14.19 -11.66 -20.15
C ALA A 68 12.82 -12.17 -20.62
N ALA A 69 12.72 -12.68 -21.85
CA ALA A 69 11.50 -13.26 -22.40
C ALA A 69 11.00 -14.51 -21.62
N GLU A 70 11.91 -15.28 -21.00
CA GLU A 70 11.52 -16.43 -20.16
C GLU A 70 10.97 -15.98 -18.84
N ARG A 71 11.63 -15.00 -18.19
CA ARG A 71 11.08 -14.36 -16.97
C ARG A 71 9.68 -13.81 -17.22
N GLY A 72 9.50 -13.09 -18.33
CA GLY A 72 8.20 -12.55 -18.74
C GLY A 72 7.12 -13.64 -18.90
N ARG A 73 7.46 -14.79 -19.49
CA ARG A 73 6.50 -15.91 -19.62
C ARG A 73 6.13 -16.52 -18.27
N ILE A 74 7.07 -16.63 -17.33
CA ILE A 74 6.78 -17.10 -15.97
C ILE A 74 5.80 -16.15 -15.28
N LEU A 75 6.06 -14.82 -15.33
CA LEU A 75 5.17 -13.83 -14.74
C LEU A 75 3.78 -13.80 -15.42
N GLN A 76 3.69 -14.03 -16.73
CA GLN A 76 2.41 -14.15 -17.41
C GLN A 76 1.62 -15.39 -16.93
N ARG A 77 2.29 -16.53 -16.72
CA ARG A 77 1.64 -17.72 -16.13
C ARG A 77 1.19 -17.45 -14.71
N ALA A 78 2.02 -16.76 -13.89
CA ALA A 78 1.65 -16.36 -12.55
C ALA A 78 0.37 -15.49 -12.55
N ALA A 79 0.29 -14.50 -13.44
CA ALA A 79 -0.92 -13.68 -13.58
C ALA A 79 -2.15 -14.52 -13.99
N SER A 80 -1.98 -15.53 -14.84
CA SER A 80 -3.06 -16.44 -15.23
C SER A 80 -3.50 -17.33 -14.06
N LEU A 81 -2.57 -17.81 -13.23
CA LEU A 81 -2.92 -18.58 -12.03
C LEU A 81 -3.62 -17.71 -10.98
N LEU A 82 -3.16 -16.47 -10.78
CA LEU A 82 -3.87 -15.52 -9.91
C LEU A 82 -5.31 -15.27 -10.37
N GLU A 83 -5.53 -15.18 -11.68
CA GLU A 83 -6.88 -15.03 -12.25
C GLU A 83 -7.73 -16.32 -12.08
N GLN A 84 -7.15 -17.50 -12.25
CA GLN A 84 -7.82 -18.78 -12.04
C GLN A 84 -8.21 -19.00 -10.57
N HIS A 85 -7.37 -18.58 -9.64
CA HIS A 85 -7.56 -18.69 -8.18
C HIS A 85 -8.13 -17.41 -7.55
N GLN A 86 -8.67 -16.48 -8.36
CA GLN A 86 -9.09 -15.18 -7.83
C GLN A 86 -10.18 -15.27 -6.74
N GLU A 87 -11.12 -16.20 -6.83
CA GLU A 87 -12.18 -16.33 -5.83
C GLU A 87 -11.62 -16.78 -4.48
N GLU A 88 -10.72 -17.77 -4.47
CA GLU A 88 -9.98 -18.20 -3.28
C GLU A 88 -9.22 -17.01 -2.63
N LEU A 89 -8.51 -16.23 -3.44
CA LEU A 89 -7.74 -15.09 -2.96
C LEU A 89 -8.64 -13.94 -2.47
N ILE A 90 -9.80 -13.72 -3.09
CA ILE A 90 -10.80 -12.74 -2.65
C ILE A 90 -11.35 -13.13 -1.27
N GLU A 91 -11.67 -14.39 -1.07
CA GLU A 91 -12.16 -14.90 0.21
C GLU A 91 -11.10 -14.74 1.31
N LEU A 92 -9.85 -15.13 1.04
CA LEU A 92 -8.74 -14.96 1.97
C LEU A 92 -8.50 -13.48 2.34
N GLU A 93 -8.42 -12.57 1.34
CA GLU A 93 -8.24 -11.14 1.58
C GLU A 93 -9.40 -10.52 2.38
N SER A 94 -10.64 -10.98 2.10
CA SER A 94 -11.81 -10.49 2.82
C SER A 94 -11.83 -10.99 4.26
N LEU A 95 -11.52 -12.25 4.48
CA LEU A 95 -11.51 -12.88 5.78
C LEU A 95 -10.42 -12.30 6.69
N ASP A 96 -9.22 -12.15 6.14
CA ASP A 96 -7.99 -11.73 6.81
C ASP A 96 -8.00 -10.22 7.12
N ALA A 97 -8.40 -9.39 6.14
CA ALA A 97 -8.37 -7.93 6.26
C ALA A 97 -9.72 -7.27 6.61
N GLY A 98 -10.81 -8.03 6.68
CA GLY A 98 -12.15 -7.49 6.95
C GLY A 98 -12.73 -6.64 5.83
N LYS A 99 -12.29 -6.82 4.60
CA LYS A 99 -12.70 -6.01 3.45
C LYS A 99 -13.94 -6.61 2.78
N PRO A 100 -14.97 -5.80 2.42
CA PRO A 100 -16.13 -6.32 1.69
C PRO A 100 -15.73 -7.06 0.41
N LEU A 101 -16.21 -8.29 0.20
CA LEU A 101 -15.91 -9.15 -0.95
C LEU A 101 -16.03 -8.44 -2.30
N ALA A 102 -17.09 -7.61 -2.46
CA ALA A 102 -17.30 -6.84 -3.68
C ALA A 102 -16.21 -5.79 -3.94
N GLY A 103 -15.61 -5.23 -2.89
CA GLY A 103 -14.49 -4.30 -2.97
C GLY A 103 -13.21 -5.01 -3.39
N VAL A 104 -12.88 -6.12 -2.72
CA VAL A 104 -11.71 -6.94 -3.03
C VAL A 104 -11.76 -7.42 -4.48
N ARG A 105 -12.90 -7.94 -4.93
CA ARG A 105 -13.08 -8.43 -6.31
C ARG A 105 -12.85 -7.34 -7.35
N ARG A 106 -13.49 -6.17 -7.20
CA ARG A 106 -13.50 -5.13 -8.23
C ARG A 106 -12.23 -4.29 -8.27
N GLN A 107 -11.56 -4.11 -7.15
CA GLN A 107 -10.42 -3.19 -7.04
C GLN A 107 -9.12 -3.94 -6.77
N ASP A 108 -9.04 -4.74 -5.71
CA ASP A 108 -7.78 -5.31 -5.28
C ASP A 108 -7.30 -6.39 -6.25
N MET A 109 -8.12 -7.41 -6.52
CA MET A 109 -7.71 -8.52 -7.39
C MET A 109 -7.50 -8.09 -8.84
N ALA A 110 -8.33 -7.19 -9.36
CA ALA A 110 -8.09 -6.62 -10.69
C ALA A 110 -6.72 -5.92 -10.75
N ALA A 111 -6.40 -5.08 -9.76
CA ALA A 111 -5.12 -4.38 -9.69
C ALA A 111 -3.94 -5.34 -9.48
N VAL A 112 -4.08 -6.40 -8.68
CA VAL A 112 -3.08 -7.46 -8.50
C VAL A 112 -2.71 -8.11 -9.82
N ILE A 113 -3.71 -8.61 -10.56
CA ILE A 113 -3.52 -9.31 -11.82
C ILE A 113 -2.93 -8.38 -12.89
N ASP A 114 -3.46 -7.16 -13.00
CA ASP A 114 -2.99 -6.16 -13.95
C ASP A 114 -1.53 -5.73 -13.66
N THR A 115 -1.16 -5.62 -12.39
CA THR A 115 0.22 -5.30 -11.98
C THR A 115 1.20 -6.38 -12.43
N VAL A 116 0.90 -7.66 -12.20
CA VAL A 116 1.76 -8.75 -12.62
C VAL A 116 1.85 -8.83 -14.14
N ARG A 117 0.74 -8.66 -14.88
CA ARG A 117 0.72 -8.60 -16.35
C ARG A 117 1.55 -7.44 -16.90
N TYR A 118 1.41 -6.26 -16.31
CA TYR A 118 2.14 -5.07 -16.75
C TYR A 118 3.65 -5.29 -16.63
N TYR A 119 4.13 -5.74 -15.47
CA TYR A 119 5.57 -5.97 -15.27
C TYR A 119 6.10 -7.21 -15.97
N ALA A 120 5.30 -8.23 -16.22
CA ALA A 120 5.67 -9.32 -17.12
C ALA A 120 6.05 -8.79 -18.52
N GLY A 121 5.32 -7.77 -19.00
CA GLY A 121 5.64 -7.06 -20.25
C GLY A 121 6.88 -6.17 -20.20
N TRP A 122 7.40 -5.84 -19.01
CA TRP A 122 8.60 -5.02 -18.85
C TRP A 122 9.90 -5.82 -18.93
N CYS A 123 9.88 -7.12 -18.70
CA CYS A 123 11.09 -7.94 -18.60
C CYS A 123 12.07 -7.73 -19.77
N ASP A 124 11.59 -7.62 -20.99
CA ASP A 124 12.38 -7.45 -22.21
C ASP A 124 12.49 -5.98 -22.68
N LYS A 125 12.01 -5.02 -21.88
CA LYS A 125 12.04 -3.58 -22.19
C LYS A 125 12.99 -2.78 -21.30
N ILE A 126 13.67 -3.45 -20.39
CA ILE A 126 14.69 -2.84 -19.53
C ILE A 126 15.96 -2.68 -20.34
N THR A 127 16.19 -1.49 -20.88
CA THR A 127 17.30 -1.21 -21.81
C THR A 127 18.32 -0.26 -21.20
N GLY A 128 19.53 -0.29 -21.72
CA GLY A 128 20.54 0.73 -21.52
C GLY A 128 20.62 1.71 -22.69
N GLN A 129 21.66 2.52 -22.71
CA GLN A 129 21.87 3.57 -23.71
C GLN A 129 23.28 3.43 -24.30
N VAL A 130 23.42 3.71 -25.60
CA VAL A 130 24.72 3.94 -26.23
C VAL A 130 24.96 5.44 -26.25
N VAL A 131 26.04 5.89 -25.62
CA VAL A 131 26.39 7.31 -25.49
C VAL A 131 27.68 7.54 -26.27
N PRO A 132 27.70 8.36 -27.34
CA PRO A 132 28.92 8.61 -28.13
C PRO A 132 29.84 9.59 -27.39
N ALA A 133 30.48 9.15 -26.31
CA ALA A 133 31.30 9.99 -25.46
C ALA A 133 32.65 10.38 -26.11
N ARG A 134 33.23 9.46 -26.90
CA ARG A 134 34.52 9.66 -27.62
C ARG A 134 34.53 8.94 -28.96
N PRO A 135 35.21 9.48 -29.99
CA PRO A 135 35.32 8.81 -31.28
C PRO A 135 36.09 7.49 -31.26
N ASP A 136 37.01 7.33 -30.31
CA ASP A 136 37.92 6.19 -30.15
C ASP A 136 37.41 5.16 -29.12
N ALA A 137 36.16 5.27 -28.70
CA ALA A 137 35.58 4.35 -27.72
C ALA A 137 34.07 4.07 -28.00
N LEU A 138 33.68 2.81 -27.83
CA LEU A 138 32.28 2.44 -27.69
C LEU A 138 31.90 2.54 -26.19
N THR A 139 30.94 3.37 -25.87
CA THR A 139 30.43 3.54 -24.51
C THR A 139 28.94 3.26 -24.45
N TYR A 140 28.54 2.45 -23.48
CA TYR A 140 27.15 2.10 -23.25
C TYR A 140 26.82 1.88 -21.78
N THR A 141 25.56 1.97 -21.44
CA THR A 141 25.07 1.59 -20.11
C THR A 141 24.27 0.30 -20.20
N VAL A 142 24.27 -0.47 -19.13
CA VAL A 142 23.34 -1.60 -18.89
C VAL A 142 22.64 -1.36 -17.55
N ARG A 143 21.45 -1.92 -17.39
CA ARG A 143 20.73 -1.95 -16.10
C ARG A 143 20.87 -3.36 -15.53
N GLU A 144 21.42 -3.45 -14.34
CA GLU A 144 21.55 -4.70 -13.58
C GLU A 144 20.53 -4.73 -12.44
N PRO A 145 19.99 -5.91 -12.03
CA PRO A 145 19.14 -6.00 -10.85
C PRO A 145 19.90 -5.56 -9.60
N VAL A 146 19.21 -4.88 -8.68
CA VAL A 146 19.83 -4.43 -7.41
C VAL A 146 20.28 -5.60 -6.55
N GLY A 147 19.68 -6.79 -6.68
CA GLY A 147 20.04 -8.00 -5.93
C GLY A 147 18.90 -8.60 -5.14
N VAL A 148 19.13 -8.90 -3.86
CA VAL A 148 18.15 -9.44 -2.92
C VAL A 148 17.34 -8.29 -2.32
N VAL A 149 16.02 -8.36 -2.44
CA VAL A 149 15.08 -7.33 -1.99
C VAL A 149 14.29 -7.82 -0.77
N ALA A 150 14.30 -7.08 0.32
CA ALA A 150 13.35 -7.23 1.41
C ALA A 150 12.11 -6.38 1.13
N ALA A 151 10.97 -7.03 0.95
CA ALA A 151 9.68 -6.37 0.74
C ALA A 151 8.82 -6.50 2.01
N ILE A 152 8.57 -5.39 2.69
CA ILE A 152 7.77 -5.35 3.92
C ILE A 152 6.44 -4.69 3.59
N VAL A 153 5.36 -5.46 3.67
CA VAL A 153 4.01 -5.10 3.17
C VAL A 153 3.07 -4.77 4.31
N PRO A 154 2.14 -3.82 4.09
CA PRO A 154 1.15 -3.42 5.09
C PRO A 154 -0.07 -4.36 5.07
N TRP A 155 -0.96 -4.17 6.04
CA TRP A 155 -2.16 -4.97 6.23
C TRP A 155 -3.41 -4.46 5.49
N ASN A 156 -3.43 -3.21 5.03
CA ASN A 156 -4.64 -2.61 4.45
C ASN A 156 -4.93 -3.02 2.99
N PHE A 157 -3.90 -3.37 2.24
CA PHE A 157 -3.98 -3.93 0.89
C PHE A 157 -2.87 -4.99 0.71
N PRO A 158 -2.98 -6.14 1.38
CA PRO A 158 -1.90 -7.12 1.45
C PRO A 158 -1.37 -7.53 0.09
N LEU A 159 -2.21 -8.09 -0.78
CA LEU A 159 -1.79 -8.53 -2.11
C LEU A 159 -1.51 -7.36 -3.06
N MET A 160 -2.36 -6.34 -3.07
CA MET A 160 -2.22 -5.25 -4.04
C MET A 160 -0.88 -4.52 -3.84
N ILE A 161 -0.58 -4.08 -2.62
CA ILE A 161 0.71 -3.42 -2.33
C ILE A 161 1.86 -4.43 -2.39
N GLY A 162 1.64 -5.68 -2.04
CA GLY A 162 2.60 -6.75 -2.23
C GLY A 162 3.04 -6.86 -3.70
N MET A 163 2.10 -6.88 -4.64
CA MET A 163 2.42 -6.96 -6.07
C MET A 163 3.09 -5.70 -6.62
N TRP A 164 2.84 -4.52 -6.05
CA TRP A 164 3.58 -3.31 -6.42
C TRP A 164 5.08 -3.44 -6.18
N LYS A 165 5.49 -4.29 -5.23
CA LYS A 165 6.89 -4.55 -4.87
C LYS A 165 7.44 -5.80 -5.56
N ILE A 166 6.66 -6.88 -5.56
CA ILE A 166 7.08 -8.20 -6.05
C ILE A 166 7.23 -8.19 -7.58
N ALA A 167 6.20 -7.73 -8.30
CA ALA A 167 6.17 -7.84 -9.75
C ALA A 167 7.30 -7.06 -10.46
N PRO A 168 7.57 -5.76 -10.14
CA PRO A 168 8.68 -5.04 -10.76
C PRO A 168 10.04 -5.60 -10.34
N ALA A 169 10.23 -6.04 -9.08
CA ALA A 169 11.48 -6.65 -8.64
C ALA A 169 11.79 -7.93 -9.42
N LEU A 170 10.80 -8.82 -9.58
CA LEU A 170 10.95 -10.04 -10.37
C LEU A 170 11.20 -9.72 -11.85
N ALA A 171 10.52 -8.76 -12.43
CA ALA A 171 10.74 -8.34 -13.81
C ALA A 171 12.17 -7.85 -14.05
N CYS A 172 12.74 -7.12 -13.09
CA CYS A 172 14.13 -6.67 -13.13
C CYS A 172 15.18 -7.79 -12.91
N GLY A 173 14.76 -8.98 -12.48
CA GLY A 173 15.67 -10.10 -12.19
C GLY A 173 16.17 -10.13 -10.73
N CYS A 174 15.55 -9.37 -9.82
CA CYS A 174 15.81 -9.44 -8.39
C CYS A 174 15.16 -10.68 -7.77
N THR A 175 15.65 -11.10 -6.59
CA THR A 175 15.02 -12.09 -5.73
C THR A 175 14.46 -11.40 -4.48
N LEU A 176 13.48 -12.04 -3.83
CA LEU A 176 12.75 -11.38 -2.74
C LEU A 176 12.63 -12.25 -1.49
N VAL A 177 12.68 -11.54 -0.36
CA VAL A 177 12.12 -12.03 0.91
C VAL A 177 11.00 -11.07 1.30
N VAL A 178 9.78 -11.57 1.30
CA VAL A 178 8.57 -10.79 1.63
C VAL A 178 8.20 -11.02 3.09
N LYS A 179 8.02 -9.93 3.81
CA LYS A 179 7.41 -9.95 5.14
C LYS A 179 5.99 -9.38 5.04
N PRO A 180 4.95 -10.21 5.05
CA PRO A 180 3.57 -9.71 5.15
C PRO A 180 3.32 -9.07 6.51
N ALA A 181 2.26 -8.28 6.61
CA ALA A 181 1.81 -7.80 7.92
C ALA A 181 1.40 -8.98 8.81
N GLU A 182 1.55 -8.82 10.11
CA GLU A 182 1.19 -9.86 11.09
C GLU A 182 -0.32 -10.17 11.11
N LEU A 183 -1.12 -9.19 10.74
CA LEU A 183 -2.58 -9.24 10.77
C LEU A 183 -3.21 -9.69 9.44
N THR A 184 -2.41 -9.88 8.37
CA THR A 184 -2.92 -10.23 7.03
C THR A 184 -1.87 -11.02 6.24
N PRO A 185 -1.44 -12.19 6.69
CA PRO A 185 -0.39 -12.97 6.04
C PRO A 185 -0.90 -13.99 5.02
N LEU A 186 -2.17 -14.42 5.11
CA LEU A 186 -2.67 -15.66 4.51
C LEU A 186 -2.61 -15.63 2.99
N SER A 187 -3.13 -14.60 2.37
CA SER A 187 -3.17 -14.46 0.93
C SER A 187 -1.77 -14.37 0.29
N MET A 188 -0.79 -13.76 1.00
CA MET A 188 0.60 -13.66 0.51
C MET A 188 1.31 -15.02 0.47
N LEU A 189 1.08 -15.88 1.46
CA LEU A 189 1.59 -17.24 1.49
C LEU A 189 1.04 -18.04 0.31
N ARG A 190 -0.27 -17.98 0.07
CA ARG A 190 -0.91 -18.64 -1.05
C ARG A 190 -0.40 -18.16 -2.41
N VAL A 191 -0.18 -16.88 -2.56
CA VAL A 191 0.39 -16.30 -3.79
C VAL A 191 1.81 -16.80 -4.05
N ALA A 192 2.65 -16.97 -3.05
CA ALA A 192 3.99 -17.52 -3.24
C ALA A 192 3.99 -18.93 -3.81
N GLU A 193 3.03 -19.78 -3.40
CA GLU A 193 2.80 -21.10 -3.99
C GLU A 193 2.41 -21.02 -5.46
N LEU A 194 1.47 -20.13 -5.81
CA LEU A 194 1.03 -19.93 -7.20
C LEU A 194 2.18 -19.44 -8.10
N PHE A 195 3.09 -18.61 -7.59
CA PHE A 195 4.28 -18.21 -8.34
C PHE A 195 5.24 -19.38 -8.56
N LEU A 196 5.41 -20.27 -7.57
CA LEU A 196 6.20 -21.50 -7.74
C LEU A 196 5.55 -22.40 -8.80
N GLU A 197 4.23 -22.60 -8.76
CA GLU A 197 3.46 -23.36 -9.75
C GLU A 197 3.59 -22.77 -11.15
N ALA A 198 3.66 -21.45 -11.29
CA ALA A 198 3.92 -20.76 -12.55
C ALA A 198 5.33 -21.05 -13.12
N GLY A 199 6.19 -21.71 -12.36
CA GLY A 199 7.56 -22.05 -12.72
C GLY A 199 8.59 -21.03 -12.27
N LEU A 200 8.28 -20.19 -11.28
CA LEU A 200 9.29 -19.35 -10.62
C LEU A 200 10.28 -20.29 -9.90
N PRO A 201 11.59 -20.16 -10.11
CA PRO A 201 12.55 -21.06 -9.45
C PRO A 201 12.48 -20.95 -7.91
N PRO A 202 12.66 -22.07 -7.17
CA PRO A 202 12.77 -22.03 -5.72
C PRO A 202 13.77 -20.97 -5.24
N GLY A 203 13.50 -20.34 -4.11
CA GLY A 203 14.34 -19.28 -3.53
C GLY A 203 14.18 -17.88 -4.16
N VAL A 204 13.59 -17.75 -5.36
CA VAL A 204 13.39 -16.43 -6.01
C VAL A 204 12.38 -15.58 -5.24
N LEU A 205 11.32 -16.19 -4.70
CA LEU A 205 10.33 -15.56 -3.83
C LEU A 205 10.20 -16.37 -2.53
N ASN A 206 10.43 -15.71 -1.41
CA ASN A 206 10.32 -16.29 -0.07
C ASN A 206 9.37 -15.43 0.76
N VAL A 207 8.60 -16.04 1.65
CA VAL A 207 7.68 -15.34 2.57
C VAL A 207 8.00 -15.73 4.00
N VAL A 208 8.35 -14.75 4.83
CA VAL A 208 8.65 -14.93 6.25
C VAL A 208 7.68 -14.11 7.08
N CYS A 209 6.69 -14.79 7.67
CA CYS A 209 5.75 -14.20 8.61
C CYS A 209 6.43 -13.98 9.97
N GLY A 210 5.92 -13.04 10.76
CA GLY A 210 6.43 -12.76 12.10
C GLY A 210 6.42 -11.28 12.44
N LYS A 211 6.76 -10.98 13.70
CA LYS A 211 6.71 -9.63 14.24
C LYS A 211 7.63 -8.66 13.51
N GLY A 212 7.13 -7.45 13.22
CA GLY A 212 7.91 -6.40 12.58
C GLY A 212 9.19 -6.05 13.34
N SER A 213 9.14 -6.09 14.67
CA SER A 213 10.29 -5.86 15.55
C SER A 213 11.32 -7.01 15.57
N VAL A 214 11.00 -8.17 14.98
CA VAL A 214 11.89 -9.34 14.90
C VAL A 214 12.28 -9.56 13.45
N VAL A 215 11.35 -10.02 12.60
CA VAL A 215 11.61 -10.34 11.17
C VAL A 215 11.90 -9.08 10.37
N GLY A 216 11.12 -8.00 10.59
CA GLY A 216 11.34 -6.73 9.88
C GLY A 216 12.71 -6.14 10.19
N GLU A 217 13.08 -6.07 11.46
CA GLU A 217 14.37 -5.53 11.88
C GLU A 217 15.53 -6.42 11.39
N ALA A 218 15.40 -7.75 11.48
CA ALA A 218 16.40 -8.68 10.98
C ALA A 218 16.65 -8.48 9.47
N LEU A 219 15.60 -8.30 8.65
CA LEU A 219 15.73 -7.98 7.23
C LEU A 219 16.41 -6.64 6.98
N VAL A 220 16.05 -5.62 7.76
CA VAL A 220 16.65 -4.27 7.63
C VAL A 220 18.15 -4.30 7.93
N GLN A 221 18.58 -5.08 8.91
CA GLN A 221 19.98 -5.16 9.33
C GLN A 221 20.78 -6.21 8.56
N HIS A 222 20.15 -7.12 7.80
CA HIS A 222 20.84 -8.24 7.17
C HIS A 222 21.87 -7.77 6.12
N PRO A 223 23.15 -8.19 6.20
CA PRO A 223 24.19 -7.70 5.30
C PRO A 223 23.96 -8.08 3.83
N ASP A 224 23.34 -9.23 3.57
CA ASP A 224 23.09 -9.74 2.21
C ASP A 224 21.73 -9.31 1.63
N VAL A 225 21.04 -8.37 2.25
CA VAL A 225 19.90 -7.66 1.66
C VAL A 225 20.41 -6.38 1.00
N ASP A 226 20.18 -6.22 -0.29
CA ASP A 226 20.69 -5.11 -1.10
C ASP A 226 19.69 -3.94 -1.15
N LYS A 227 18.39 -4.23 -1.02
CA LYS A 227 17.32 -3.22 -1.08
C LYS A 227 16.21 -3.54 -0.09
N ILE A 228 15.61 -2.47 0.46
CA ILE A 228 14.37 -2.55 1.22
C ILE A 228 13.29 -1.75 0.47
N THR A 229 12.12 -2.36 0.31
CA THR A 229 10.90 -1.68 -0.11
C THR A 229 9.84 -1.87 0.97
N PHE A 230 9.33 -0.77 1.51
CA PHE A 230 8.44 -0.76 2.67
C PHE A 230 7.21 0.10 2.42
N THR A 231 6.06 -0.38 2.88
CA THR A 231 4.86 0.44 3.02
C THR A 231 4.33 0.33 4.45
N GLY A 232 4.08 1.47 5.10
CA GLY A 232 3.58 1.52 6.47
C GLY A 232 3.70 2.89 7.12
N SER A 233 3.89 2.94 8.45
CA SER A 233 3.91 4.20 9.18
C SER A 233 5.23 4.99 9.05
N PRO A 234 5.20 6.35 9.10
CA PRO A 234 6.40 7.18 9.09
C PRO A 234 7.39 6.83 10.20
N ARG A 235 6.88 6.44 11.38
CA ARG A 235 7.71 6.03 12.51
C ARG A 235 8.59 4.81 12.17
N VAL A 236 8.02 3.79 11.55
CA VAL A 236 8.76 2.60 11.12
C VAL A 236 9.68 2.92 9.95
N GLY A 237 9.21 3.73 8.98
CA GLY A 237 10.01 4.16 7.85
C GLY A 237 11.32 4.87 8.27
N ARG A 238 11.28 5.72 9.30
CA ARG A 238 12.50 6.35 9.86
C ARG A 238 13.48 5.30 10.42
N GLY A 239 12.97 4.30 11.16
CA GLY A 239 13.81 3.21 11.67
C GLY A 239 14.45 2.40 10.54
N ILE A 240 13.72 2.13 9.46
CA ILE A 240 14.25 1.46 8.27
C ILE A 240 15.35 2.27 7.61
N MET A 241 15.16 3.59 7.41
CA MET A 241 16.20 4.47 6.86
C MET A 241 17.48 4.46 7.71
N GLN A 242 17.34 4.49 9.04
CA GLN A 242 18.47 4.43 9.97
C GLN A 242 19.20 3.08 9.89
N GLY A 243 18.45 1.97 9.88
CA GLY A 243 19.03 0.62 9.80
C GLY A 243 19.71 0.33 8.45
N ALA A 244 19.12 0.82 7.35
CA ALA A 244 19.66 0.67 6.00
C ALA A 244 20.99 1.38 5.79
N ALA A 245 21.31 2.39 6.58
CA ALA A 245 22.59 3.11 6.52
C ALA A 245 23.80 2.22 6.82
N GLY A 246 23.62 1.09 7.54
CA GLY A 246 24.69 0.19 7.96
C GLY A 246 25.50 -0.43 6.80
N ASN A 247 24.85 -0.67 5.65
CA ASN A 247 25.50 -1.18 4.44
C ASN A 247 25.06 -0.47 3.15
N PHE A 248 24.51 0.77 3.30
CA PHE A 248 24.06 1.61 2.18
C PHE A 248 22.98 0.97 1.29
N LYS A 249 22.08 0.16 1.89
CA LYS A 249 20.97 -0.45 1.16
C LYS A 249 20.13 0.61 0.45
N LYS A 250 19.72 0.30 -0.77
CA LYS A 250 18.71 1.10 -1.47
C LYS A 250 17.37 1.01 -0.75
N VAL A 251 16.67 2.12 -0.54
CA VAL A 251 15.40 2.15 0.20
C VAL A 251 14.33 2.85 -0.63
N THR A 252 13.14 2.25 -0.70
CA THR A 252 11.91 2.90 -1.12
C THR A 252 10.88 2.79 0.00
N LEU A 253 10.22 3.91 0.32
CA LEU A 253 9.24 4.01 1.39
C LEU A 253 7.94 4.59 0.85
N GLU A 254 6.84 3.89 1.06
CA GLU A 254 5.49 4.39 0.89
C GLU A 254 4.88 4.51 2.28
N LEU A 255 4.58 5.74 2.70
CA LEU A 255 4.19 6.03 4.08
C LEU A 255 2.78 6.65 4.13
N GLY A 256 2.42 7.17 5.29
CA GLY A 256 1.11 7.74 5.53
C GLY A 256 0.79 8.99 4.73
N GLY A 257 -0.46 9.41 4.82
CA GLY A 257 -0.98 10.60 4.19
C GLY A 257 -2.05 11.32 5.00
N LYS A 258 -2.21 12.60 4.73
CA LYS A 258 -3.32 13.43 5.22
C LYS A 258 -3.90 14.22 4.05
N SER A 259 -4.34 13.49 3.04
CA SER A 259 -4.66 14.04 1.73
C SER A 259 -5.81 15.04 1.78
N ALA A 260 -5.64 16.16 1.08
CA ALA A 260 -6.65 17.20 0.95
C ALA A 260 -7.50 16.98 -0.30
N ASN A 261 -8.82 17.09 -0.16
CA ASN A 261 -9.79 17.06 -1.26
C ASN A 261 -10.48 18.42 -1.29
N VAL A 262 -10.09 19.30 -2.22
CA VAL A 262 -10.46 20.73 -2.27
C VAL A 262 -11.67 20.92 -3.16
N ILE A 263 -12.77 21.48 -2.62
CA ILE A 263 -14.04 21.69 -3.34
C ILE A 263 -14.35 23.20 -3.41
N PHE A 264 -14.27 23.75 -4.62
CA PHE A 264 -14.66 25.14 -4.90
C PHE A 264 -16.17 25.27 -5.11
N ALA A 265 -16.71 26.48 -4.92
CA ALA A 265 -18.15 26.76 -5.01
C ALA A 265 -18.74 26.52 -6.42
N ASP A 266 -17.93 26.60 -7.46
CA ASP A 266 -18.33 26.36 -8.85
C ASP A 266 -18.27 24.88 -9.28
N ALA A 267 -17.86 23.97 -8.37
CA ALA A 267 -17.80 22.54 -8.64
C ALA A 267 -19.18 21.90 -8.76
N ASN A 268 -19.26 20.73 -9.38
CA ASN A 268 -20.43 19.87 -9.23
C ASN A 268 -20.43 19.27 -7.81
N LEU A 269 -21.14 19.92 -6.89
CA LEU A 269 -21.11 19.60 -5.46
C LEU A 269 -21.61 18.19 -5.14
N ASP A 270 -22.63 17.68 -5.86
CA ASP A 270 -23.10 16.31 -5.64
C ASP A 270 -22.05 15.27 -6.02
N ARG A 271 -21.40 15.43 -7.17
CA ARG A 271 -20.32 14.56 -7.62
C ARG A 271 -19.09 14.65 -6.69
N ALA A 272 -18.75 15.87 -6.26
CA ALA A 272 -17.63 16.10 -5.36
C ALA A 272 -17.86 15.46 -3.99
N ALA A 273 -19.04 15.67 -3.38
CA ALA A 273 -19.41 15.09 -2.08
C ALA A 273 -19.48 13.55 -2.14
N ARG A 274 -20.04 12.98 -3.22
CA ARG A 274 -20.09 11.53 -3.42
C ARG A 274 -18.68 10.94 -3.50
N SER A 275 -17.82 11.54 -4.29
CA SER A 275 -16.43 11.10 -4.46
C SER A 275 -15.60 11.28 -3.19
N ALA A 276 -15.82 12.37 -2.44
CA ALA A 276 -15.15 12.61 -1.16
C ALA A 276 -15.57 11.57 -0.10
N ALA A 277 -16.85 11.25 0.00
CA ALA A 277 -17.34 10.20 0.90
C ALA A 277 -16.77 8.83 0.52
N SER A 278 -16.76 8.48 -0.77
CA SER A 278 -16.13 7.25 -1.25
C SER A 278 -14.63 7.23 -0.95
N GLY A 279 -13.92 8.36 -1.11
CA GLY A 279 -12.48 8.47 -0.90
C GLY A 279 -12.02 8.32 0.56
N ILE A 280 -12.94 8.48 1.52
CA ILE A 280 -12.61 8.28 2.95
C ILE A 280 -13.25 7.02 3.53
N PHE A 281 -14.46 6.62 3.13
CA PHE A 281 -15.14 5.49 3.74
C PHE A 281 -14.81 4.15 3.07
N PHE A 282 -14.17 4.17 1.89
CA PHE A 282 -13.60 2.97 1.29
C PHE A 282 -12.57 2.34 2.24
N ASN A 283 -12.61 1.01 2.37
CA ASN A 283 -11.79 0.23 3.29
C ASN A 283 -11.77 0.78 4.73
N ALA A 284 -12.92 1.28 5.22
CA ALA A 284 -13.06 1.91 6.53
C ALA A 284 -12.03 3.04 6.78
N GLY A 285 -11.64 3.79 5.75
CA GLY A 285 -10.66 4.86 5.85
C GLY A 285 -9.21 4.41 6.01
N GLN A 286 -8.94 3.13 5.93
CA GLN A 286 -7.61 2.52 6.09
C GLN A 286 -6.83 2.56 4.75
N VAL A 287 -6.70 3.75 4.19
CA VAL A 287 -6.08 4.04 2.90
C VAL A 287 -5.09 5.18 3.06
N CYS A 288 -3.83 4.98 2.68
CA CYS A 288 -2.78 6.00 2.80
C CYS A 288 -3.11 7.31 2.07
N SER A 289 -3.81 7.22 0.93
CA SER A 289 -4.27 8.36 0.14
C SER A 289 -5.70 8.79 0.43
N ALA A 290 -6.33 8.30 1.51
CA ALA A 290 -7.69 8.68 1.87
C ALA A 290 -7.85 10.21 1.91
N GLY A 291 -8.90 10.74 1.26
CA GLY A 291 -9.23 12.17 1.30
C GLY A 291 -9.80 12.57 2.65
N SER A 292 -9.02 12.34 3.71
CA SER A 292 -9.45 12.50 5.11
C SER A 292 -9.66 13.95 5.53
N ARG A 293 -9.18 14.92 4.71
CA ARG A 293 -9.50 16.34 4.83
C ARG A 293 -10.27 16.79 3.60
N VAL A 294 -11.51 17.25 3.78
CA VAL A 294 -12.26 17.93 2.72
C VAL A 294 -12.21 19.43 3.00
N LEU A 295 -11.55 20.16 2.11
CA LEU A 295 -11.50 21.61 2.15
C LEU A 295 -12.65 22.16 1.30
N VAL A 296 -13.52 22.99 1.85
CA VAL A 296 -14.70 23.49 1.16
C VAL A 296 -14.72 25.00 1.14
N GLN A 297 -14.91 25.59 -0.05
CA GLN A 297 -15.01 27.03 -0.17
C GLN A 297 -16.25 27.55 0.60
N ARG A 298 -16.05 28.60 1.42
CA ARG A 298 -17.01 29.07 2.42
C ARG A 298 -18.47 29.26 1.92
N PRO A 299 -18.73 29.78 0.72
CA PRO A 299 -20.11 29.98 0.26
C PRO A 299 -20.96 28.71 0.14
N VAL A 300 -20.31 27.54 -0.01
CA VAL A 300 -20.98 26.22 -0.17
C VAL A 300 -20.66 25.25 0.97
N TYR A 301 -20.06 25.74 2.04
CA TYR A 301 -19.57 24.91 3.14
C TYR A 301 -20.67 24.08 3.79
N ASP A 302 -21.74 24.74 4.25
CA ASP A 302 -22.86 24.07 4.96
C ASP A 302 -23.57 23.05 4.05
N GLU A 303 -23.76 23.38 2.77
CA GLU A 303 -24.36 22.48 1.80
C GLU A 303 -23.49 21.22 1.58
N VAL A 304 -22.17 21.37 1.45
CA VAL A 304 -21.28 20.22 1.27
C VAL A 304 -21.21 19.38 2.53
N VAL A 305 -21.15 19.99 3.72
CA VAL A 305 -21.19 19.27 5.01
C VAL A 305 -22.46 18.43 5.11
N GLN A 306 -23.64 19.00 4.78
CA GLN A 306 -24.91 18.27 4.79
C GLN A 306 -24.86 17.08 3.81
N ARG A 307 -24.41 17.29 2.56
CA ARG A 307 -24.30 16.23 1.56
C ARG A 307 -23.36 15.10 2.01
N LEU A 308 -22.22 15.43 2.63
CA LEU A 308 -21.26 14.45 3.18
C LEU A 308 -21.88 13.64 4.32
N ALA A 309 -22.61 14.30 5.24
CA ALA A 309 -23.29 13.62 6.33
C ALA A 309 -24.40 12.68 5.81
N GLU A 310 -25.18 13.11 4.82
CA GLU A 310 -26.21 12.27 4.18
C GLU A 310 -25.55 11.04 3.52
N ARG A 311 -24.44 11.21 2.79
CA ARG A 311 -23.71 10.10 2.18
C ARG A 311 -23.15 9.13 3.24
N ALA A 312 -22.58 9.64 4.33
CA ALA A 312 -22.07 8.82 5.42
C ALA A 312 -23.16 7.90 6.01
N ARG A 313 -24.39 8.43 6.19
CA ARG A 313 -25.54 7.67 6.71
C ARG A 313 -26.03 6.57 5.75
N THR A 314 -25.72 6.65 4.45
CA THR A 314 -26.11 5.63 3.48
C THR A 314 -25.13 4.45 3.41
N ILE A 315 -23.98 4.53 4.07
CA ILE A 315 -22.98 3.49 4.10
C ILE A 315 -23.48 2.32 4.95
N ARG A 316 -23.47 1.14 4.35
CA ARG A 316 -23.84 -0.11 5.03
C ARG A 316 -22.59 -0.73 5.65
N VAL A 317 -22.46 -0.50 6.96
CA VAL A 317 -21.40 -1.09 7.79
C VAL A 317 -21.85 -2.47 8.24
N GLY A 318 -21.00 -3.48 8.10
CA GLY A 318 -21.35 -4.84 8.53
C GLY A 318 -20.35 -5.88 8.10
N ASP A 319 -20.75 -7.14 8.24
CA ASP A 319 -19.94 -8.30 7.86
C ASP A 319 -19.51 -8.19 6.38
N PRO A 320 -18.20 -8.33 6.10
CA PRO A 320 -17.64 -8.25 4.73
C PRO A 320 -18.19 -9.28 3.76
N SER A 321 -18.67 -10.43 4.25
CA SER A 321 -19.25 -11.51 3.45
C SER A 321 -20.70 -11.24 3.03
N GLU A 322 -21.40 -10.35 3.72
CA GLU A 322 -22.81 -10.08 3.48
C GLU A 322 -23.04 -9.24 2.21
N PRO A 323 -23.95 -9.66 1.32
CA PRO A 323 -24.29 -8.90 0.13
C PRO A 323 -24.82 -7.50 0.49
N GLY A 324 -24.18 -6.48 -0.09
CA GLY A 324 -24.56 -5.08 0.11
C GLY A 324 -23.82 -4.37 1.25
N THR A 325 -22.98 -5.05 2.01
CA THR A 325 -22.00 -4.39 2.87
C THR A 325 -21.04 -3.55 2.01
N THR A 326 -20.90 -2.27 2.36
CA THR A 326 -20.05 -1.31 1.64
C THR A 326 -18.85 -0.86 2.45
N MET A 327 -18.87 -1.06 3.77
CA MET A 327 -17.75 -0.81 4.67
C MET A 327 -17.66 -1.93 5.72
N GLY A 328 -16.53 -2.57 5.80
CA GLY A 328 -16.18 -3.57 6.81
C GLY A 328 -15.68 -2.95 8.11
N PRO A 329 -15.13 -3.78 9.02
CA PRO A 329 -14.48 -3.32 10.25
C PRO A 329 -13.14 -2.63 9.96
N VAL A 330 -12.58 -1.97 10.97
CA VAL A 330 -11.13 -1.71 11.00
C VAL A 330 -10.40 -2.98 11.42
N ILE A 331 -9.10 -3.06 11.10
CA ILE A 331 -8.33 -4.32 11.14
C ILE A 331 -8.18 -4.95 12.53
N SER A 332 -8.24 -4.18 13.61
CA SER A 332 -7.93 -4.71 14.95
C SER A 332 -8.52 -3.85 16.07
N ALA A 333 -8.60 -4.42 17.29
CA ALA A 333 -8.96 -3.69 18.50
C ALA A 333 -8.05 -2.47 18.73
N GLY A 334 -6.75 -2.63 18.47
CA GLY A 334 -5.79 -1.53 18.62
C GLY A 334 -6.07 -0.36 17.65
N GLN A 335 -6.40 -0.67 16.40
CA GLN A 335 -6.78 0.34 15.39
C GLN A 335 -8.12 0.98 15.75
N MET A 336 -9.11 0.20 16.17
CA MET A 336 -10.41 0.72 16.62
C MET A 336 -10.23 1.70 17.78
N LYS A 337 -9.45 1.32 18.79
CA LYS A 337 -9.16 2.21 19.91
C LYS A 337 -8.49 3.51 19.46
N SER A 338 -7.51 3.43 18.58
CA SER A 338 -6.84 4.62 18.03
C SER A 338 -7.80 5.57 17.34
N VAL A 339 -8.69 5.03 16.48
CA VAL A 339 -9.68 5.84 15.76
C VAL A 339 -10.66 6.49 16.73
N LEU A 340 -11.17 5.75 17.71
CA LEU A 340 -12.09 6.31 18.73
C LEU A 340 -11.41 7.37 19.58
N ASP A 341 -10.15 7.19 19.95
CA ASP A 341 -9.35 8.21 20.66
C ASP A 341 -9.25 9.51 19.84
N TYR A 342 -9.03 9.43 18.52
CA TYR A 342 -9.01 10.62 17.65
C TYR A 342 -10.38 11.27 17.51
N ILE A 343 -11.46 10.51 17.50
CA ILE A 343 -12.82 11.05 17.50
C ILE A 343 -13.06 11.89 18.77
N GLU A 344 -12.63 11.39 19.92
CA GLU A 344 -12.76 12.13 21.20
C GLU A 344 -11.81 13.36 21.25
N ILE A 345 -10.62 13.28 20.66
CA ILE A 345 -9.73 14.43 20.50
C ILE A 345 -10.39 15.51 19.67
N GLY A 346 -10.97 15.17 18.51
CA GLY A 346 -11.67 16.13 17.66
C GLY A 346 -12.82 16.84 18.38
N LYS A 347 -13.65 16.11 19.13
CA LYS A 347 -14.72 16.67 19.95
C LYS A 347 -14.18 17.64 21.01
N LYS A 348 -13.08 17.26 21.71
CA LYS A 348 -12.45 18.09 22.75
C LYS A 348 -11.80 19.36 22.19
N GLU A 349 -11.27 19.31 20.97
CA GLU A 349 -10.69 20.46 20.27
C GLU A 349 -11.78 21.39 19.67
N GLY A 350 -13.06 21.04 19.78
CA GLY A 350 -14.18 21.88 19.37
C GLY A 350 -14.75 21.57 17.99
N ALA A 351 -14.31 20.51 17.33
CA ALA A 351 -14.94 20.06 16.09
C ALA A 351 -16.31 19.43 16.35
N SER A 352 -17.24 19.62 15.42
CA SER A 352 -18.63 19.15 15.54
C SER A 352 -18.82 17.85 14.78
N ALA A 353 -19.02 16.73 15.46
CA ALA A 353 -19.42 15.48 14.81
C ALA A 353 -20.86 15.59 14.30
N VAL A 354 -21.05 15.72 12.98
CA VAL A 354 -22.36 15.88 12.36
C VAL A 354 -23.03 14.54 12.03
N THR A 355 -22.24 13.46 12.02
CA THR A 355 -22.71 12.07 11.95
C THR A 355 -21.63 11.13 12.47
N GLY A 356 -22.04 9.95 12.92
CA GLY A 356 -21.13 8.92 13.45
C GLY A 356 -20.50 9.29 14.78
N GLY A 357 -19.34 8.76 15.04
CA GLY A 357 -18.51 9.09 16.21
C GLY A 357 -18.53 8.05 17.31
N ALA A 358 -18.95 6.80 17.02
CA ALA A 358 -19.01 5.72 17.98
C ALA A 358 -18.63 4.36 17.36
N ARG A 359 -18.35 3.38 18.21
CA ARG A 359 -18.31 1.97 17.84
C ARG A 359 -19.73 1.51 17.46
N LEU A 360 -19.82 0.64 16.47
CA LEU A 360 -21.06 -0.01 16.07
C LEU A 360 -21.05 -1.48 16.53
N GLY A 361 -22.03 -1.85 17.38
CA GLY A 361 -22.15 -3.20 17.92
C GLY A 361 -21.11 -3.54 19.00
N ASP A 362 -21.22 -4.77 19.53
CA ASP A 362 -20.38 -5.28 20.63
C ASP A 362 -19.32 -6.28 20.14
N VAL A 363 -19.50 -6.87 18.95
CA VAL A 363 -18.60 -7.83 18.31
C VAL A 363 -18.10 -7.25 16.99
N GLY A 364 -16.85 -7.52 16.65
CA GLY A 364 -16.15 -6.96 15.51
C GLY A 364 -15.68 -5.52 15.74
N TYR A 365 -14.74 -5.09 14.93
CA TYR A 365 -14.09 -3.77 15.09
C TYR A 365 -14.76 -2.71 14.22
N PHE A 366 -16.10 -2.61 14.31
CA PHE A 366 -16.89 -1.69 13.48
C PHE A 366 -16.96 -0.30 14.09
N ILE A 367 -16.80 0.73 13.25
CA ILE A 367 -16.88 2.15 13.61
C ILE A 367 -17.84 2.83 12.65
N GLU A 368 -18.70 3.72 13.15
CA GLU A 368 -19.59 4.51 12.35
C GLU A 368 -18.83 5.46 11.40
N PRO A 369 -19.25 5.59 10.12
CA PRO A 369 -18.76 6.65 9.23
C PRO A 369 -18.93 8.02 9.88
N THR A 370 -17.80 8.67 10.18
CA THR A 370 -17.78 9.88 11.00
C THR A 370 -17.39 11.10 10.16
N VAL A 371 -18.20 12.16 10.26
CA VAL A 371 -17.93 13.45 9.61
C VAL A 371 -17.86 14.55 10.67
N PHE A 372 -16.72 15.22 10.73
CA PHE A 372 -16.52 16.42 11.56
C PHE A 372 -16.64 17.69 10.71
N ALA A 373 -17.49 18.61 11.16
CA ALA A 373 -17.57 19.99 10.69
C ALA A 373 -16.86 20.95 11.67
N ASN A 374 -16.68 22.19 11.25
CA ASN A 374 -16.02 23.25 12.02
C ASN A 374 -14.61 22.87 12.46
N VAL A 375 -13.89 22.12 11.58
CA VAL A 375 -12.52 21.75 11.86
C VAL A 375 -11.59 22.91 11.50
N ALA A 376 -10.78 23.34 12.47
CA ALA A 376 -9.69 24.27 12.22
C ALA A 376 -8.46 23.52 11.71
N HIS A 377 -7.64 24.20 10.92
CA HIS A 377 -6.43 23.61 10.33
C HIS A 377 -5.46 23.04 11.37
N GLU A 378 -5.35 23.68 12.52
CA GLU A 378 -4.43 23.36 13.61
C GLU A 378 -4.87 22.17 14.47
N MET A 379 -6.13 21.73 14.36
CA MET A 379 -6.65 20.60 15.13
C MET A 379 -5.92 19.31 14.75
N ARG A 380 -5.67 18.43 15.71
CA ARG A 380 -4.96 17.16 15.50
C ARG A 380 -5.65 16.27 14.46
N ILE A 381 -6.98 16.27 14.44
CA ILE A 381 -7.76 15.52 13.43
C ILE A 381 -7.57 16.06 12.01
N SER A 382 -7.04 17.29 11.84
CA SER A 382 -6.65 17.89 10.56
C SER A 382 -5.19 17.64 10.21
N GLN A 383 -4.32 17.42 11.19
CA GLN A 383 -2.87 17.34 11.01
C GLN A 383 -2.36 15.88 10.99
N GLU A 384 -2.92 15.02 11.81
CA GLU A 384 -2.43 13.66 12.04
C GLU A 384 -3.24 12.62 11.27
N GLU A 385 -2.59 11.57 10.79
CA GLU A 385 -3.24 10.46 10.11
C GLU A 385 -4.02 9.59 11.10
N ILE A 386 -5.34 9.47 10.93
CA ILE A 386 -6.22 8.67 11.79
C ILE A 386 -6.28 7.21 11.34
N PHE A 387 -6.25 6.99 10.02
CA PHE A 387 -6.34 5.69 9.37
C PHE A 387 -7.62 4.93 9.73
N GLY A 388 -8.75 5.63 9.66
CA GLY A 388 -10.08 5.16 10.01
C GLY A 388 -11.18 5.96 9.31
N PRO A 389 -12.47 5.61 9.47
CA PRO A 389 -13.58 6.21 8.73
C PRO A 389 -13.97 7.58 9.30
N VAL A 390 -13.02 8.51 9.35
CA VAL A 390 -13.16 9.83 9.95
C VAL A 390 -12.78 10.91 8.96
N LEU A 391 -13.74 11.78 8.63
CA LEU A 391 -13.61 12.89 7.69
C LEU A 391 -13.59 14.22 8.44
N ALA A 392 -12.58 15.04 8.18
CA ALA A 392 -12.46 16.42 8.68
C ALA A 392 -12.84 17.41 7.58
N VAL A 393 -13.89 18.23 7.79
CA VAL A 393 -14.32 19.26 6.83
C VAL A 393 -13.88 20.64 7.30
N ILE A 394 -13.10 21.32 6.46
CA ILE A 394 -12.38 22.55 6.78
C ILE A 394 -12.84 23.65 5.80
N PRO A 395 -13.32 24.81 6.26
CA PRO A 395 -13.64 25.92 5.35
C PRO A 395 -12.38 26.61 4.85
N PHE A 396 -12.44 27.14 3.61
CA PHE A 396 -11.42 28.06 3.07
C PHE A 396 -12.08 29.21 2.30
N ASP A 397 -11.33 30.30 2.09
CA ASP A 397 -11.86 31.51 1.47
C ASP A 397 -11.53 31.60 -0.02
N ASP A 398 -10.27 31.42 -0.43
CA ASP A 398 -9.80 31.58 -1.80
C ASP A 398 -8.73 30.52 -2.20
N GLU A 399 -8.20 30.58 -3.42
CA GLU A 399 -7.17 29.65 -3.92
C GLU A 399 -5.90 29.64 -3.05
N ALA A 400 -5.48 30.82 -2.56
CA ALA A 400 -4.26 30.92 -1.75
C ALA A 400 -4.47 30.29 -0.37
N ASP A 401 -5.61 30.50 0.23
CA ASP A 401 -6.00 29.89 1.51
C ASP A 401 -6.17 28.37 1.38
N ALA A 402 -6.82 27.89 0.32
CA ALA A 402 -6.92 26.47 0.03
C ALA A 402 -5.54 25.79 -0.09
N LEU A 403 -4.60 26.40 -0.82
CA LEU A 403 -3.23 25.89 -0.95
C LEU A 403 -2.47 25.93 0.38
N ARG A 404 -2.63 26.98 1.17
CA ARG A 404 -2.03 27.10 2.50
C ARG A 404 -2.48 25.96 3.41
N ILE A 405 -3.77 25.70 3.48
CA ILE A 405 -4.35 24.64 4.31
C ILE A 405 -3.99 23.27 3.76
N ALA A 406 -4.12 23.05 2.45
CA ALA A 406 -3.83 21.76 1.82
C ALA A 406 -2.39 21.31 2.05
N ASN A 407 -1.43 22.24 1.85
CA ASN A 407 0.00 21.99 2.00
C ASN A 407 0.50 22.09 3.45
N GLY A 408 -0.35 22.49 4.40
CA GLY A 408 0.01 22.76 5.78
C GLY A 408 0.11 21.54 6.69
N THR A 409 0.44 20.37 6.15
CA THR A 409 0.73 19.16 6.93
C THR A 409 2.11 18.61 6.56
N ALA A 410 2.62 17.68 7.35
CA ALA A 410 3.90 17.02 7.05
C ALA A 410 3.82 16.03 5.87
N TYR A 411 2.62 15.71 5.40
CA TYR A 411 2.36 14.71 4.37
C TYR A 411 2.23 15.33 2.97
N SER A 412 2.56 14.53 1.95
CA SER A 412 2.48 14.95 0.54
C SER A 412 2.22 13.77 -0.40
N LEU A 413 1.32 12.84 -0.04
CA LEU A 413 1.03 11.65 -0.85
C LEU A 413 0.08 11.99 -2.00
N ALA A 414 -1.11 12.49 -1.68
CA ALA A 414 -2.13 12.76 -2.68
C ALA A 414 -2.98 13.99 -2.36
N ALA A 415 -3.66 14.53 -3.38
CA ALA A 415 -4.65 15.60 -3.26
C ALA A 415 -5.71 15.51 -4.37
N GLY A 416 -6.87 16.13 -4.14
CA GLY A 416 -7.92 16.28 -5.14
C GLY A 416 -8.39 17.72 -5.24
N VAL A 417 -8.87 18.13 -6.43
CA VAL A 417 -9.43 19.47 -6.67
C VAL A 417 -10.68 19.37 -7.52
N TRP A 418 -11.72 20.07 -7.09
CA TRP A 418 -13.03 20.14 -7.77
C TRP A 418 -13.37 21.59 -8.10
N SER A 419 -13.49 21.90 -9.39
CA SER A 419 -13.90 23.21 -9.90
C SER A 419 -14.33 23.08 -11.37
N ALA A 420 -15.27 23.93 -11.82
CA ALA A 420 -15.62 24.05 -13.22
C ALA A 420 -14.60 24.88 -14.00
N ASP A 421 -13.80 25.72 -13.33
CA ASP A 421 -12.75 26.52 -13.94
C ASP A 421 -11.50 25.65 -14.20
N ILE A 422 -11.26 25.34 -15.47
CA ILE A 422 -10.09 24.54 -15.90
C ILE A 422 -8.77 25.23 -15.55
N GLY A 423 -8.70 26.55 -15.63
CA GLY A 423 -7.50 27.32 -15.25
C GLY A 423 -7.19 27.17 -13.75
N ARG A 424 -8.23 27.23 -12.92
CA ARG A 424 -8.09 27.04 -11.46
C ARG A 424 -7.58 25.65 -11.12
N VAL A 425 -8.18 24.58 -11.67
CA VAL A 425 -7.73 23.22 -11.33
C VAL A 425 -6.27 22.98 -11.69
N HIS A 426 -5.78 23.55 -12.79
CA HIS A 426 -4.36 23.46 -13.16
C HIS A 426 -3.45 24.31 -12.28
N ARG A 427 -3.85 25.55 -11.90
CA ARG A 427 -3.07 26.36 -10.91
C ARG A 427 -2.99 25.64 -9.56
N MET A 428 -4.10 25.08 -9.10
CA MET A 428 -4.13 24.29 -7.87
C MET A 428 -3.23 23.06 -7.96
N ALA A 429 -3.29 22.30 -9.06
CA ALA A 429 -2.43 21.14 -9.27
C ALA A 429 -0.93 21.51 -9.21
N ALA A 430 -0.54 22.64 -9.80
CA ALA A 430 0.83 23.13 -9.77
C ALA A 430 1.26 23.61 -8.37
N GLY A 431 0.33 24.11 -7.55
CA GLY A 431 0.61 24.62 -6.21
C GLY A 431 0.55 23.57 -5.09
N LEU A 432 -0.12 22.44 -5.32
CA LEU A 432 -0.28 21.38 -4.33
C LEU A 432 1.00 20.54 -4.18
N LYS A 433 1.43 20.31 -2.96
CA LYS A 433 2.54 19.42 -2.61
C LYS A 433 1.99 18.00 -2.44
N ALA A 434 1.90 17.26 -3.53
CA ALA A 434 1.41 15.88 -3.55
C ALA A 434 2.07 15.09 -4.68
N GLY A 435 2.29 13.81 -4.46
CA GLY A 435 2.79 12.92 -5.51
C GLY A 435 1.75 12.62 -6.58
N THR A 436 0.46 12.59 -6.19
CA THR A 436 -0.68 12.44 -7.11
C THR A 436 -1.72 13.53 -6.87
N VAL A 437 -2.18 14.20 -7.94
CA VAL A 437 -3.25 15.18 -7.86
C VAL A 437 -4.37 14.80 -8.82
N TRP A 438 -5.57 14.61 -8.29
CA TRP A 438 -6.77 14.33 -9.07
C TRP A 438 -7.58 15.60 -9.34
N LEU A 439 -8.01 15.80 -10.57
CA LEU A 439 -8.82 16.94 -10.99
C LEU A 439 -10.22 16.47 -11.37
N ASN A 440 -11.24 16.95 -10.66
CA ASN A 440 -12.66 16.57 -10.81
C ASN A 440 -12.92 15.06 -10.70
N THR A 441 -12.06 14.37 -9.94
CA THR A 441 -12.15 12.96 -9.57
C THR A 441 -11.33 12.72 -8.31
N TYR A 442 -11.36 11.49 -7.72
CA TYR A 442 -10.53 11.10 -6.58
C TYR A 442 -10.33 9.59 -6.52
N GLY A 443 -9.12 9.14 -6.10
CA GLY A 443 -8.87 7.75 -5.70
C GLY A 443 -8.52 6.78 -6.82
N TYR A 444 -8.36 7.23 -8.07
CA TYR A 444 -7.94 6.36 -9.18
C TYR A 444 -6.43 6.13 -9.17
N THR A 445 -6.03 4.87 -9.34
CA THR A 445 -4.64 4.46 -9.55
C THR A 445 -4.52 3.67 -10.84
N ASP A 446 -3.34 3.70 -11.45
CA ASP A 446 -3.03 2.91 -12.65
C ASP A 446 -1.57 2.47 -12.55
N VAL A 447 -1.31 1.19 -12.78
CA VAL A 447 0.04 0.61 -12.68
C VAL A 447 1.07 1.27 -13.60
N ARG A 448 0.63 1.97 -14.66
CA ARG A 448 1.48 2.70 -15.62
C ARG A 448 1.96 4.05 -15.11
N LEU A 449 1.32 4.60 -14.07
CA LEU A 449 1.59 5.94 -13.55
C LEU A 449 2.39 5.85 -12.24
N PRO A 450 3.44 6.66 -12.07
CA PRO A 450 4.21 6.67 -10.82
C PRO A 450 3.30 6.96 -9.62
N TRP A 451 3.51 6.20 -8.55
CA TRP A 451 2.82 6.34 -7.28
C TRP A 451 3.81 6.61 -6.14
N GLY A 452 3.47 7.52 -5.24
CA GLY A 452 4.24 7.80 -4.02
C GLY A 452 4.29 9.27 -3.66
N GLY A 453 4.65 9.53 -2.41
CA GLY A 453 4.78 10.86 -1.83
C GLY A 453 6.23 11.32 -1.66
N SER A 454 6.39 12.41 -0.93
CA SER A 454 7.68 12.94 -0.45
C SER A 454 7.56 13.35 1.02
N GLY A 455 8.68 13.68 1.68
CA GLY A 455 8.69 14.02 3.10
C GLY A 455 8.19 12.87 3.97
N GLU A 456 7.21 13.14 4.85
CA GLU A 456 6.61 12.13 5.72
C GLU A 456 5.75 11.09 4.97
N SER A 457 5.48 11.31 3.68
CA SER A 457 4.75 10.34 2.86
C SER A 457 5.65 9.38 2.08
N GLY A 458 6.98 9.55 2.12
CA GLY A 458 7.86 8.52 1.59
C GLY A 458 9.03 9.01 0.75
N VAL A 459 9.74 8.02 0.17
CA VAL A 459 10.94 8.18 -0.67
C VAL A 459 10.88 7.18 -1.82
N GLY A 460 11.15 7.64 -3.03
CA GLY A 460 11.03 6.83 -4.24
C GLY A 460 9.62 6.87 -4.83
N ARG A 461 9.39 6.05 -5.86
CA ARG A 461 8.08 5.88 -6.50
C ARG A 461 7.85 4.42 -6.81
N GLU A 462 6.64 3.96 -6.57
CA GLU A 462 6.14 2.67 -7.08
C GLU A 462 5.40 2.92 -8.39
N HIS A 463 5.06 1.86 -9.12
CA HIS A 463 4.41 1.88 -10.41
C HIS A 463 5.23 2.49 -11.57
N GLY A 464 4.72 2.28 -12.79
CA GLY A 464 5.31 2.77 -14.02
C GLY A 464 6.76 2.32 -14.21
N GLU A 465 7.46 3.09 -15.03
CA GLU A 465 8.89 2.94 -15.26
C GLU A 465 9.71 3.27 -14.00
N SER A 466 9.22 4.18 -13.15
CA SER A 466 9.91 4.58 -11.92
C SER A 466 10.18 3.41 -10.97
N ALA A 467 9.31 2.40 -10.94
CA ALA A 467 9.58 1.18 -10.18
C ALA A 467 10.76 0.39 -10.75
N ILE A 468 10.91 0.32 -12.08
CA ILE A 468 12.07 -0.35 -12.72
C ILE A 468 13.37 0.32 -12.31
N GLU A 469 13.41 1.64 -12.24
CA GLU A 469 14.59 2.39 -11.77
C GLU A 469 14.94 2.07 -10.32
N ASN A 470 13.94 1.83 -9.49
CA ASN A 470 14.14 1.47 -8.10
C ASN A 470 14.73 0.07 -7.89
N PHE A 471 14.50 -0.87 -8.83
CA PHE A 471 14.96 -2.26 -8.73
C PHE A 471 16.16 -2.56 -9.65
N THR A 472 16.73 -1.55 -10.32
CA THR A 472 17.92 -1.70 -11.16
C THR A 472 19.00 -0.68 -10.79
N GLU A 473 20.27 -1.04 -11.12
CA GLU A 473 21.42 -0.14 -11.05
C GLU A 473 22.03 0.04 -12.44
N PRO A 474 22.31 1.30 -12.86
CA PRO A 474 23.01 1.54 -14.11
C PRO A 474 24.51 1.25 -13.97
N LYS A 475 25.07 0.48 -14.90
CA LYS A 475 26.52 0.24 -15.05
C LYS A 475 26.97 0.82 -16.36
N THR A 476 28.05 1.62 -16.34
CA THR A 476 28.69 2.15 -17.54
C THR A 476 29.81 1.23 -18.00
N VAL A 477 29.85 0.92 -19.31
CA VAL A 477 30.89 0.11 -19.95
C VAL A 477 31.61 0.95 -20.99
N TRP A 478 32.94 0.90 -20.97
CA TRP A 478 33.83 1.54 -21.91
C TRP A 478 34.65 0.46 -22.67
N LEU A 479 34.58 0.50 -23.98
CA LEU A 479 35.43 -0.32 -24.84
C LEU A 479 36.31 0.59 -25.70
N ALA A 480 37.61 0.57 -25.51
CA ALA A 480 38.55 1.26 -26.39
C ALA A 480 38.54 0.59 -27.77
N LEU A 481 38.48 1.37 -28.84
CA LEU A 481 38.47 0.88 -30.22
C LEU A 481 39.87 0.88 -30.82
N ASP A 482 40.80 1.62 -30.22
CA ASP A 482 42.21 1.71 -30.64
C ASP A 482 43.05 0.77 -29.76
N GLN A 483 43.34 -0.43 -30.27
CA GLN A 483 44.34 -1.35 -29.72
C GLN A 483 45.25 -1.82 -30.83
#